data_84c023031124f5139214ed2527710ab6
#
_entry.id   84c023031124f5139214ed2527710ab6
#
_cell.length_a   1.000
_cell.length_b   1.000
_cell.length_c   1.000
_cell.angle_alpha   90.00
_cell.angle_beta   90.00
_cell.angle_gamma   90.00
#
_symmetry.space_group_name_H-M   'P 1'
#
loop_
_entity.id
_entity.type
_entity.pdbx_description
1 polymer ?
#
loop_
_entity_poly.entity_id
_entity_poly.type
_entity_poly.pdbx_seq_one_letter_code
_entity_poly.pdbx_strand_id
1 'polypeptide(L)'
;MNNCDFSGYATRNDLACGDGRVIRKNAFSDNDGRTVPLVWNHNHTNPEAVIGHALLENRADGVYAYGTFNDTEEGKRAKMLVQHGDVRSLSIWAKILKQVGSDVIHGDIKELSLVLAGANPGAYVDFVMAHGVDEEDELFASYDENIMLHHSAEQDEKKETNSQQKEENKDE
;
A
#
# COMPACT_ATOMS: atom_id res chain seq x y z
N MET A 1 9.76 10.26 -16.86
CA MET A 1 8.86 9.51 -15.96
C MET A 1 9.70 8.45 -15.28
N ASN A 2 9.64 8.32 -13.97
CA ASN A 2 10.40 7.29 -13.27
C ASN A 2 9.80 5.93 -13.66
N ASN A 3 10.61 5.08 -14.29
CA ASN A 3 10.20 3.72 -14.65
C ASN A 3 10.17 2.90 -13.35
N CYS A 4 8.99 2.79 -12.69
CA CYS A 4 8.79 2.01 -11.47
C CYS A 4 7.73 0.93 -11.73
N ASP A 5 7.80 -0.17 -11.00
CA ASP A 5 6.83 -1.27 -11.12
C ASP A 5 5.54 -0.99 -10.34
N PHE A 6 5.65 -0.26 -9.24
CA PHE A 6 4.52 0.19 -8.43
C PHE A 6 4.84 1.51 -7.73
N SER A 7 3.81 2.18 -7.24
CA SER A 7 3.99 3.29 -6.31
C SER A 7 2.90 3.30 -5.24
N GLY A 8 3.10 4.08 -4.18
CA GLY A 8 2.18 4.20 -3.08
C GLY A 8 2.77 4.90 -1.87
N TYR A 9 1.95 5.13 -0.84
CA TYR A 9 2.44 5.72 0.40
C TYR A 9 3.21 4.69 1.24
N ALA A 10 4.50 4.96 1.46
CA ALA A 10 5.32 4.23 2.41
C ALA A 10 4.86 4.45 3.86
N THR A 11 4.39 5.67 4.15
CA THR A 11 3.72 6.05 5.40
C THR A 11 2.90 7.31 5.20
N ARG A 12 1.74 7.40 5.87
CA ARG A 12 0.88 8.60 5.90
C ARG A 12 1.04 9.32 7.24
N ASN A 13 0.99 10.66 7.17
CA ASN A 13 1.07 11.51 8.35
C ASN A 13 -0.24 11.50 9.16
N ASP A 14 -0.11 11.78 10.46
CA ASP A 14 -1.21 12.06 11.38
C ASP A 14 -2.23 10.92 11.54
N LEU A 15 -1.84 9.70 11.17
CA LEU A 15 -2.58 8.47 11.43
C LEU A 15 -1.93 7.68 12.56
N ALA A 16 -2.74 7.11 13.45
CA ALA A 16 -2.25 6.23 14.49
C ALA A 16 -1.80 4.89 13.88
N CYS A 17 -0.53 4.56 14.04
CA CYS A 17 0.02 3.27 13.64
C CYS A 17 -0.42 2.17 14.62
N GLY A 18 -0.34 0.90 14.21
CA GLY A 18 -0.70 -0.25 15.03
C GLY A 18 0.11 -0.39 16.33
N ASP A 19 1.29 0.23 16.40
CA ASP A 19 2.14 0.31 17.59
C ASP A 19 1.88 1.57 18.46
N GLY A 20 0.85 2.35 18.13
CA GLY A 20 0.44 3.56 18.84
C GLY A 20 1.23 4.82 18.48
N ARG A 21 2.22 4.75 17.62
CA ARG A 21 2.95 5.93 17.14
C ARG A 21 2.14 6.69 16.09
N VAL A 22 2.41 8.00 16.00
CA VAL A 22 1.84 8.88 14.97
C VAL A 22 3.00 9.57 14.26
N ILE A 23 3.12 9.34 12.97
CA ILE A 23 4.13 10.00 12.15
C ILE A 23 3.65 11.42 11.87
N ARG A 24 4.45 12.41 12.24
CA ARG A 24 4.11 13.81 11.99
C ARG A 24 4.66 14.29 10.66
N LYS A 25 4.02 15.30 10.11
CA LYS A 25 4.42 15.94 8.84
C LYS A 25 5.91 16.26 8.85
N ASN A 26 6.59 15.92 7.74
CA ASN A 26 8.03 16.10 7.54
C ASN A 26 8.94 15.30 8.50
N ALA A 27 8.41 14.34 9.25
CA ALA A 27 9.23 13.49 10.12
C ALA A 27 10.37 12.79 9.37
N PHE A 28 10.19 12.51 8.09
CA PHE A 28 11.16 11.86 7.22
C PHE A 28 11.60 12.75 6.03
N SER A 29 11.58 14.09 6.19
CA SER A 29 11.99 15.02 5.13
C SER A 29 13.40 14.79 4.60
N ASP A 30 14.33 14.31 5.45
CA ASP A 30 15.72 14.01 5.06
C ASP A 30 15.83 12.77 4.16
N ASN A 31 14.76 12.03 3.99
CA ASN A 31 14.68 10.90 3.05
C ASN A 31 14.18 11.30 1.66
N ASP A 32 13.82 12.56 1.45
CA ASP A 32 13.36 13.04 0.14
C ASP A 32 14.43 12.81 -0.95
N GLY A 33 14.02 12.21 -2.07
CA GLY A 33 14.92 11.85 -3.17
C GLY A 33 15.87 10.69 -2.89
N ARG A 34 15.80 10.03 -1.73
CA ARG A 34 16.66 8.89 -1.40
C ARG A 34 16.09 7.58 -1.89
N THR A 35 16.97 6.69 -2.33
CA THR A 35 16.63 5.30 -2.65
C THR A 35 16.98 4.41 -1.47
N VAL A 36 16.03 3.55 -1.09
CA VAL A 36 16.18 2.56 -0.02
C VAL A 36 15.93 1.14 -0.55
N PRO A 37 16.45 0.08 0.11
CA PRO A 37 16.10 -1.29 -0.24
C PRO A 37 14.60 -1.54 -0.12
N LEU A 38 14.05 -2.32 -1.06
CA LEU A 38 12.71 -2.91 -0.96
C LEU A 38 12.87 -4.33 -0.46
N VAL A 39 12.24 -4.65 0.68
CA VAL A 39 12.43 -5.91 1.40
C VAL A 39 11.10 -6.64 1.57
N TRP A 40 11.13 -7.95 1.61
CA TRP A 40 9.99 -8.77 1.96
C TRP A 40 9.86 -8.91 3.48
N ASN A 41 8.75 -8.43 4.02
CA ASN A 41 8.31 -8.64 5.39
C ASN A 41 9.37 -8.33 6.48
N HIS A 42 10.14 -7.24 6.29
CA HIS A 42 11.23 -6.81 7.20
C HIS A 42 12.28 -7.90 7.48
N ASN A 43 12.49 -8.81 6.55
CA ASN A 43 13.47 -9.88 6.74
C ASN A 43 14.89 -9.38 6.43
N HIS A 44 15.57 -8.89 7.45
CA HIS A 44 16.93 -8.37 7.35
C HIS A 44 18.02 -9.45 7.47
N THR A 45 17.65 -10.72 7.67
CA THR A 45 18.59 -11.81 7.90
C THR A 45 18.90 -12.64 6.67
N ASN A 46 18.07 -12.53 5.62
CA ASN A 46 18.22 -13.23 4.37
C ASN A 46 18.41 -12.24 3.21
N PRO A 47 19.55 -12.28 2.48
CA PRO A 47 19.77 -11.40 1.33
C PRO A 47 18.76 -11.62 0.19
N GLU A 48 18.17 -12.80 0.05
CA GLU A 48 17.09 -13.09 -0.91
C GLU A 48 15.81 -12.28 -0.62
N ALA A 49 15.63 -11.82 0.62
CA ALA A 49 14.50 -10.97 0.99
C ALA A 49 14.62 -9.53 0.45
N VAL A 50 15.77 -9.13 -0.10
CA VAL A 50 15.93 -7.87 -0.82
C VAL A 50 15.39 -8.05 -2.23
N ILE A 51 14.12 -7.71 -2.40
CA ILE A 51 13.34 -7.95 -3.62
C ILE A 51 13.39 -6.80 -4.62
N GLY A 52 14.01 -5.67 -4.25
CA GLY A 52 14.09 -4.49 -5.10
C GLY A 52 14.65 -3.27 -4.39
N HIS A 53 14.26 -2.10 -4.89
CA HIS A 53 14.56 -0.81 -4.29
C HIS A 53 13.40 0.16 -4.48
N ALA A 54 13.35 1.22 -3.69
CA ALA A 54 12.32 2.24 -3.76
C ALA A 54 12.91 3.64 -3.63
N LEU A 55 12.53 4.54 -4.54
CA LEU A 55 12.79 5.97 -4.44
C LEU A 55 11.72 6.59 -3.54
N LEU A 56 12.12 7.39 -2.57
CA LEU A 56 11.25 8.08 -1.63
C LEU A 56 11.04 9.55 -2.01
N GLU A 57 9.82 10.03 -1.86
CA GLU A 57 9.41 11.41 -2.06
C GLU A 57 8.65 11.90 -0.83
N ASN A 58 9.13 12.96 -0.17
CA ASN A 58 8.43 13.56 0.96
C ASN A 58 7.32 14.49 0.46
N ARG A 59 6.06 14.08 0.66
CA ARG A 59 4.87 14.82 0.29
C ARG A 59 4.20 15.48 1.49
N ALA A 60 3.21 16.34 1.23
CA ALA A 60 2.49 17.08 2.27
C ALA A 60 1.80 16.16 3.29
N ASP A 61 1.33 15.00 2.86
CA ASP A 61 0.51 14.05 3.62
C ASP A 61 1.21 12.73 3.94
N GLY A 62 2.50 12.60 3.59
CA GLY A 62 3.30 11.41 3.93
C GLY A 62 4.55 11.26 3.09
N VAL A 63 5.19 10.11 3.19
CA VAL A 63 6.27 9.71 2.31
C VAL A 63 5.72 8.79 1.25
N TYR A 64 5.84 9.18 -0.01
CA TYR A 64 5.46 8.40 -1.16
C TYR A 64 6.67 7.62 -1.69
N ALA A 65 6.45 6.43 -2.20
CA ALA A 65 7.51 5.56 -2.71
C ALA A 65 7.22 5.09 -4.13
N TYR A 66 8.28 4.99 -4.92
CA TYR A 66 8.30 4.42 -6.26
C TYR A 66 9.18 3.17 -6.23
N GLY A 67 8.55 2.01 -6.28
CA GLY A 67 9.21 0.71 -6.14
C GLY A 67 9.56 0.08 -7.47
N THR A 68 10.75 -0.53 -7.53
CA THR A 68 11.22 -1.32 -8.67
C THR A 68 11.71 -2.67 -8.16
N PHE A 69 11.23 -3.76 -8.76
CA PHE A 69 11.64 -5.11 -8.39
C PHE A 69 12.96 -5.49 -9.06
N ASN A 70 13.77 -6.27 -8.35
CA ASN A 70 14.96 -6.89 -8.90
C ASN A 70 14.59 -8.04 -9.85
N ASP A 71 15.44 -8.32 -10.84
CA ASP A 71 15.30 -9.46 -11.75
C ASP A 71 15.84 -10.76 -11.10
N THR A 72 15.34 -11.07 -9.89
CA THR A 72 15.56 -12.30 -9.14
C THR A 72 14.27 -13.09 -9.03
N GLU A 73 14.33 -14.36 -8.65
CA GLU A 73 13.12 -15.19 -8.48
C GLU A 73 12.19 -14.61 -7.39
N GLU A 74 12.76 -14.09 -6.29
CA GLU A 74 12.02 -13.47 -5.20
C GLU A 74 11.40 -12.12 -5.64
N GLY A 75 12.16 -11.31 -6.40
CA GLY A 75 11.66 -10.06 -6.99
C GLY A 75 10.51 -10.29 -7.94
N LYS A 76 10.64 -11.26 -8.85
CA LYS A 76 9.57 -11.66 -9.80
C LYS A 76 8.32 -12.17 -9.07
N ARG A 77 8.50 -12.99 -8.04
CA ARG A 77 7.40 -13.50 -7.21
C ARG A 77 6.67 -12.37 -6.49
N ALA A 78 7.41 -11.46 -5.86
CA ALA A 78 6.84 -10.31 -5.18
C ALA A 78 6.08 -9.39 -6.16
N LYS A 79 6.64 -9.16 -7.36
CA LYS A 79 5.98 -8.42 -8.44
C LYS A 79 4.64 -9.03 -8.83
N MET A 80 4.58 -10.35 -9.04
CA MET A 80 3.33 -11.04 -9.35
C MET A 80 2.28 -10.87 -8.24
N LEU A 81 2.68 -11.00 -6.96
CA LEU A 81 1.76 -10.82 -5.82
C LEU A 81 1.18 -9.41 -5.76
N VAL A 82 1.98 -8.40 -6.08
CA VAL A 82 1.52 -7.00 -6.15
C VAL A 82 0.62 -6.79 -7.35
N GLN A 83 0.97 -7.32 -8.52
CA GLN A 83 0.16 -7.21 -9.75
C GLN A 83 -1.22 -7.89 -9.60
N HIS A 84 -1.28 -9.04 -8.92
CA HIS A 84 -2.55 -9.71 -8.62
C HIS A 84 -3.34 -9.05 -7.49
N GLY A 85 -2.72 -8.11 -6.74
CA GLY A 85 -3.36 -7.46 -5.61
C GLY A 85 -3.38 -8.28 -4.32
N ASP A 86 -2.68 -9.42 -4.28
CA ASP A 86 -2.58 -10.28 -3.09
C ASP A 86 -1.78 -9.62 -1.97
N VAL A 87 -0.83 -8.76 -2.33
CA VAL A 87 -0.01 -7.97 -1.40
C VAL A 87 -0.05 -6.51 -1.81
N ARG A 88 -0.57 -5.67 -0.91
CA ARG A 88 -0.72 -4.23 -1.15
C ARG A 88 -0.16 -3.36 -0.04
N SER A 89 0.03 -3.93 1.15
CA SER A 89 0.49 -3.13 2.30
C SER A 89 1.97 -2.85 2.22
N LEU A 90 2.30 -1.60 2.53
CA LEU A 90 3.67 -1.12 2.68
C LEU A 90 3.98 -0.90 4.17
N SER A 91 5.24 -1.03 4.52
CA SER A 91 5.74 -0.74 5.87
C SER A 91 7.16 -0.22 5.78
N ILE A 92 7.51 0.71 6.66
CA ILE A 92 8.87 1.23 6.76
C ILE A 92 9.59 0.66 7.98
N TRP A 93 10.89 0.39 7.83
CA TRP A 93 11.78 0.32 8.97
C TRP A 93 12.60 1.61 9.04
N ALA A 94 12.51 2.30 10.17
CA ALA A 94 13.14 3.60 10.34
C ALA A 94 13.84 3.71 11.70
N LYS A 95 14.98 4.38 11.71
CA LYS A 95 15.60 4.84 12.94
C LYS A 95 14.88 6.11 13.39
N ILE A 96 14.23 6.06 14.55
CA ILE A 96 13.59 7.23 15.15
C ILE A 96 14.67 8.07 15.85
N LEU A 97 14.82 9.32 15.42
CA LEU A 97 15.81 10.26 15.93
C LEU A 97 15.22 11.21 16.97
N LYS A 98 13.92 11.55 16.82
CA LYS A 98 13.19 12.39 17.76
C LYS A 98 11.74 11.95 17.87
N GLN A 99 11.29 11.72 19.11
CA GLN A 99 9.90 11.38 19.45
C GLN A 99 9.46 12.19 20.67
N VAL A 100 8.21 12.64 20.67
CA VAL A 100 7.56 13.32 21.80
C VAL A 100 6.25 12.62 22.10
N GLY A 101 6.17 11.91 23.21
CA GLY A 101 5.04 11.02 23.48
C GLY A 101 4.91 9.96 22.39
N SER A 102 3.74 9.86 21.76
CA SER A 102 3.50 9.00 20.59
C SER A 102 3.96 9.60 19.26
N ASP A 103 4.29 10.90 19.23
CA ASP A 103 4.56 11.64 18.01
C ASP A 103 6.00 11.45 17.55
N VAL A 104 6.18 10.84 16.38
CA VAL A 104 7.46 10.78 15.67
C VAL A 104 7.64 12.10 14.92
N ILE A 105 8.62 12.88 15.35
CA ILE A 105 8.91 14.22 14.81
C ILE A 105 10.05 14.17 13.79
N HIS A 106 11.03 13.27 14.00
CA HIS A 106 12.17 13.10 13.09
C HIS A 106 12.65 11.65 13.10
N GLY A 107 12.97 11.15 11.93
CA GLY A 107 13.49 9.80 11.73
C GLY A 107 14.23 9.66 10.40
N ASP A 108 14.79 8.48 10.19
CA ASP A 108 15.54 8.12 8.98
C ASP A 108 15.07 6.74 8.51
N ILE A 109 14.34 6.69 7.39
CA ILE A 109 13.87 5.45 6.76
C ILE A 109 15.07 4.70 6.20
N LYS A 110 15.23 3.45 6.61
CA LYS A 110 16.31 2.57 6.21
C LYS A 110 15.92 1.57 5.14
N GLU A 111 14.65 1.15 5.12
CA GLU A 111 14.10 0.28 4.10
C GLU A 111 12.59 0.48 3.96
N LEU A 112 12.04 0.06 2.83
CA LEU A 112 10.63 -0.13 2.58
C LEU A 112 10.35 -1.62 2.46
N SER A 113 9.29 -2.11 3.10
CA SER A 113 8.87 -3.50 2.96
C SER A 113 7.50 -3.64 2.33
N LEU A 114 7.36 -4.68 1.50
CA LEU A 114 6.06 -5.28 1.21
C LEU A 114 5.69 -6.22 2.36
N VAL A 115 4.49 -6.06 2.91
CA VAL A 115 3.98 -6.84 4.04
C VAL A 115 2.52 -7.23 3.80
N LEU A 116 2.03 -8.27 4.50
CA LEU A 116 0.62 -8.64 4.45
C LEU A 116 -0.26 -7.65 5.23
N ALA A 117 0.29 -7.04 6.29
CA ALA A 117 -0.38 -6.01 7.07
C ALA A 117 0.65 -4.99 7.56
N GLY A 118 0.48 -3.73 7.18
CA GLY A 118 1.34 -2.62 7.59
C GLY A 118 0.90 -2.01 8.91
N ALA A 119 1.85 -1.42 9.66
CA ALA A 119 1.56 -0.74 10.92
C ALA A 119 0.83 0.60 10.69
N ASN A 120 1.13 1.33 9.62
CA ASN A 120 0.46 2.57 9.25
C ASN A 120 -0.74 2.25 8.34
N PRO A 121 -1.98 2.60 8.73
CA PRO A 121 -3.18 2.21 7.99
C PRO A 121 -3.33 2.89 6.62
N GLY A 122 -2.54 3.94 6.37
CA GLY A 122 -2.49 4.63 5.08
C GLY A 122 -1.30 4.22 4.19
N ALA A 123 -0.51 3.22 4.59
CA ALA A 123 0.67 2.75 3.84
C ALA A 123 0.31 1.58 2.93
N TYR A 124 0.06 1.86 1.66
CA TYR A 124 -0.30 0.84 0.67
C TYR A 124 0.08 1.26 -0.75
N VAL A 125 0.17 0.25 -1.63
CA VAL A 125 0.36 0.40 -3.06
C VAL A 125 -0.94 0.92 -3.67
N ASP A 126 -0.88 2.07 -4.34
CA ASP A 126 -2.01 2.72 -5.01
C ASP A 126 -1.92 2.66 -6.54
N PHE A 127 -0.73 2.39 -7.08
CA PHE A 127 -0.49 2.23 -8.51
C PHE A 127 0.41 1.02 -8.79
N VAL A 128 0.07 0.24 -9.82
CA VAL A 128 0.88 -0.90 -10.31
C VAL A 128 1.02 -0.78 -11.82
N MET A 129 2.26 -0.83 -12.32
CA MET A 129 2.51 -0.86 -13.75
C MET A 129 2.22 -2.25 -14.31
N ALA A 130 1.31 -2.35 -15.25
CA ALA A 130 1.05 -3.58 -15.99
C ALA A 130 2.16 -3.76 -17.04
N HIS A 131 3.06 -4.72 -16.84
CA HIS A 131 4.00 -5.12 -17.88
C HIS A 131 3.42 -6.28 -18.68
N GLY A 132 3.13 -6.07 -19.95
CA GLY A 132 2.81 -7.19 -20.85
C GLY A 132 1.64 -7.01 -21.80
N VAL A 133 1.34 -5.78 -22.23
CA VAL A 133 0.57 -5.52 -23.45
C VAL A 133 1.34 -4.47 -24.23
N ASP A 134 1.42 -4.63 -25.55
CA ASP A 134 2.15 -3.78 -26.48
C ASP A 134 1.96 -2.28 -26.18
N GLU A 135 2.94 -1.46 -26.54
CA GLU A 135 3.13 -0.04 -26.16
C GLU A 135 1.92 0.92 -26.36
N GLU A 136 0.73 0.43 -26.67
CA GLU A 136 -0.47 1.23 -26.94
C GLU A 136 -1.59 1.13 -25.87
N ASP A 137 -1.50 0.21 -24.89
CA ASP A 137 -2.53 0.08 -23.85
C ASP A 137 -1.94 0.24 -22.44
N GLU A 138 -1.79 1.48 -21.99
CA GLU A 138 -1.56 1.79 -20.58
C GLU A 138 -2.85 1.55 -19.78
N LEU A 139 -3.02 0.35 -19.22
CA LEU A 139 -4.12 0.06 -18.32
C LEU A 139 -3.80 0.56 -16.91
N PHE A 140 -4.32 1.73 -16.55
CA PHE A 140 -4.24 2.26 -15.20
C PHE A 140 -5.31 1.60 -14.33
N ALA A 141 -4.93 0.68 -13.45
CA ALA A 141 -5.80 0.22 -12.39
C ALA A 141 -5.72 1.21 -11.21
N SER A 142 -6.48 2.31 -11.30
CA SER A 142 -6.76 3.12 -10.12
C SER A 142 -7.81 2.39 -9.28
N TYR A 143 -7.56 2.24 -7.99
CA TYR A 143 -8.54 1.75 -7.04
C TYR A 143 -9.59 2.85 -6.85
N ASP A 144 -10.72 2.72 -7.50
CA ASP A 144 -11.86 3.61 -7.34
C ASP A 144 -12.61 3.17 -6.06
N GLU A 145 -12.67 4.04 -5.05
CA GLU A 145 -13.44 3.83 -3.82
C GLU A 145 -14.94 3.58 -4.09
N ASN A 146 -15.42 3.88 -5.30
CA ASN A 146 -16.80 3.66 -5.71
C ASN A 146 -17.20 2.19 -5.90
N ILE A 147 -16.23 1.24 -6.02
CA ILE A 147 -16.57 -0.19 -6.19
C ILE A 147 -17.16 -0.80 -4.89
N MET A 148 -16.84 -0.25 -3.72
CA MET A 148 -17.42 -0.70 -2.45
C MET A 148 -18.90 -0.30 -2.29
N LEU A 149 -19.36 0.76 -2.96
CA LEU A 149 -20.74 1.24 -2.86
C LEU A 149 -21.71 0.42 -3.72
N HIS A 150 -21.26 -0.21 -4.81
CA HIS A 150 -22.14 -1.02 -5.65
C HIS A 150 -22.44 -2.41 -5.09
N HIS A 151 -21.54 -3.01 -4.28
CA HIS A 151 -21.82 -4.31 -3.66
C HIS A 151 -22.79 -4.24 -2.48
N SER A 152 -22.91 -3.09 -1.81
CA SER A 152 -23.92 -2.90 -0.76
C SER A 152 -25.32 -2.63 -1.32
N ALA A 153 -25.43 -1.98 -2.47
CA ALA A 153 -26.73 -1.70 -3.10
C ALA A 153 -27.40 -2.95 -3.68
N GLU A 154 -26.65 -3.88 -4.28
CA GLU A 154 -27.20 -5.13 -4.81
C GLU A 154 -27.64 -6.12 -3.72
N GLN A 155 -27.11 -6.02 -2.50
CA GLN A 155 -27.55 -6.87 -1.38
C GLN A 155 -28.83 -6.35 -0.71
N ASP A 156 -29.08 -5.06 -0.74
CA ASP A 156 -30.30 -4.48 -0.19
C ASP A 156 -31.50 -4.67 -1.13
N GLU A 157 -31.35 -4.59 -2.45
CA GLU A 157 -32.41 -4.90 -3.40
C GLU A 157 -32.85 -6.38 -3.36
N LYS A 158 -31.92 -7.32 -3.10
CA LYS A 158 -32.26 -8.74 -2.93
C LYS A 158 -32.95 -9.06 -1.62
N LYS A 159 -32.81 -8.20 -0.60
CA LYS A 159 -33.58 -8.35 0.67
C LYS A 159 -34.99 -7.83 0.58
N GLU A 160 -35.23 -6.76 -0.15
CA GLU A 160 -36.57 -6.21 -0.31
C GLU A 160 -37.47 -7.09 -1.19
N THR A 161 -36.97 -7.66 -2.30
CA THR A 161 -37.71 -8.59 -3.14
C THR A 161 -38.08 -9.90 -2.44
N ASN A 162 -37.23 -10.37 -1.50
CA ASN A 162 -37.50 -11.61 -0.75
C ASN A 162 -38.46 -11.39 0.43
N SER A 163 -38.67 -10.14 0.85
CA SER A 163 -39.65 -9.78 1.89
C SER A 163 -41.09 -9.65 1.31
N GLN A 164 -41.20 -9.16 0.10
CA GLN A 164 -42.51 -9.02 -0.57
C GLN A 164 -43.12 -10.36 -1.03
N GLN A 165 -42.30 -11.34 -1.43
CA GLN A 165 -42.76 -12.69 -1.78
C GLN A 165 -43.19 -13.54 -0.57
N LYS A 166 -42.86 -13.16 0.66
CA LYS A 166 -43.28 -13.86 1.87
C LYS A 166 -44.61 -13.38 2.45
N GLU A 167 -45.06 -12.19 2.08
CA GLU A 167 -46.38 -11.67 2.52
C GLU A 167 -47.53 -12.11 1.60
N GLU A 168 -47.29 -12.36 0.31
CA GLU A 168 -48.32 -12.83 -0.62
C GLU A 168 -48.75 -14.30 -0.45
N ASN A 169 -47.96 -15.13 0.29
CA ASN A 169 -48.27 -16.55 0.52
C ASN A 169 -48.92 -16.86 1.88
N LYS A 170 -49.52 -15.86 2.56
CA LYS A 170 -50.19 -16.07 3.85
C LYS A 170 -51.68 -15.90 3.85
N ASP A 171 -52.29 -15.54 2.70
CA ASP A 171 -53.75 -15.33 2.55
C ASP A 171 -54.39 -16.29 1.56
N GLU A 172 -53.94 -17.55 1.48
CA GLU A 172 -54.70 -18.67 0.88
C GLU A 172 -54.87 -19.84 1.86
#